data_49903123105562946614fc00f614d5e7
#
_entry.id   49903123105562946614fc00f614d5e7
#
_cell.length_a   1.000
_cell.length_b   1.000
_cell.length_c   1.000
_cell.angle_alpha   90.00
_cell.angle_beta   90.00
_cell.angle_gamma   90.00
#
_symmetry.space_group_name_H-M   'P 1'
#
loop_
_entity.id
_entity.type
_entity.pdbx_description
1 polymer ?
#
loop_
_entity_poly.entity_id
_entity_poly.type
_entity_poly.pdbx_seq_one_letter_code
_entity_poly.pdbx_strand_id
1 'polypeptide(L)'
;MKILGIDGSGLVASVAIVEDDNLVGEYTTGYKKTHSQTLLPMLDELSKMIELDLNPIDAIAVAAGPGSFTGLRIASATAKGIGLSLGLPIVSVPTVDAIAFNMWGNSGIICPIMDARRGQVYTGLYSFAEDGSFKVERPQCAVDFHEIAADINERGESVTFLGDGVPVFKDHIA
;
A
#
# COMPACT_ATOMS: atom_id res chain seq x y z
N MET A 1 17.97 -8.55 -5.87
CA MET A 1 17.35 -7.30 -6.41
C MET A 1 16.99 -6.40 -5.23
N LYS A 2 17.42 -5.15 -5.27
CA LYS A 2 17.18 -4.19 -4.18
C LYS A 2 16.19 -3.11 -4.62
N ILE A 3 15.09 -2.94 -3.90
CA ILE A 3 13.98 -2.05 -4.26
C ILE A 3 13.77 -1.02 -3.16
N LEU A 4 13.63 0.24 -3.56
CA LEU A 4 13.12 1.31 -2.71
C LEU A 4 11.60 1.37 -2.84
N GLY A 5 10.86 1.12 -1.77
CA GLY A 5 9.43 1.32 -1.67
C GLY A 5 9.08 2.70 -1.10
N ILE A 6 8.09 3.37 -1.70
CA ILE A 6 7.57 4.67 -1.23
C ILE A 6 6.06 4.64 -1.22
N ASP A 7 5.44 4.88 -0.06
CA ASP A 7 4.00 5.00 0.08
C ASP A 7 3.61 6.31 0.79
N GLY A 8 2.76 7.05 0.14
CA GLY A 8 2.10 8.25 0.67
C GLY A 8 0.59 8.21 0.42
N SER A 9 0.01 7.05 0.15
CA SER A 9 -1.38 6.89 -0.24
C SER A 9 -2.38 7.09 0.90
N GLY A 10 -1.97 6.80 2.13
CA GLY A 10 -2.81 6.87 3.33
C GLY A 10 -2.55 8.09 4.22
N LEU A 11 -3.05 8.01 5.46
CA LEU A 11 -2.72 8.94 6.54
C LEU A 11 -1.28 8.74 7.03
N VAL A 12 -0.74 7.57 6.82
CA VAL A 12 0.60 7.15 7.16
C VAL A 12 1.50 7.31 5.93
N ALA A 13 2.73 7.76 6.14
CA ALA A 13 3.76 7.74 5.12
C ALA A 13 4.77 6.65 5.45
N SER A 14 5.28 5.96 4.42
CA SER A 14 6.26 4.89 4.59
C SER A 14 7.31 4.92 3.49
N VAL A 15 8.54 4.58 3.87
CA VAL A 15 9.64 4.27 2.97
C VAL A 15 10.30 2.97 3.44
N ALA A 16 10.66 2.11 2.50
CA ALA A 16 11.26 0.82 2.82
C ALA A 16 12.34 0.44 1.81
N ILE A 17 13.32 -0.34 2.25
CA ILE A 17 14.29 -1.02 1.39
C ILE A 17 14.09 -2.51 1.54
N VAL A 18 13.87 -3.17 0.42
CA VAL A 18 13.75 -4.62 0.32
C VAL A 18 14.88 -5.14 -0.56
N GLU A 19 15.56 -6.19 -0.14
CA GLU A 19 16.57 -6.89 -0.93
C GLU A 19 16.15 -8.34 -1.10
N ASP A 20 15.86 -8.72 -2.34
CA ASP A 20 15.19 -9.96 -2.69
C ASP A 20 13.88 -10.12 -1.89
N ASP A 21 13.78 -11.12 -1.00
CA ASP A 21 12.61 -11.34 -0.16
C ASP A 21 12.79 -10.82 1.29
N ASN A 22 13.86 -10.06 1.56
CA ASN A 22 14.17 -9.57 2.90
C ASN A 22 13.90 -8.08 3.03
N LEU A 23 13.12 -7.70 4.05
CA LEU A 23 13.01 -6.31 4.47
C LEU A 23 14.32 -5.90 5.16
N VAL A 24 15.09 -5.02 4.50
CA VAL A 24 16.35 -4.48 5.03
C VAL A 24 16.08 -3.40 6.08
N GLY A 25 15.09 -2.56 5.81
CA GLY A 25 14.65 -1.55 6.75
C GLY A 25 13.41 -0.81 6.24
N GLU A 26 12.63 -0.32 7.20
CA GLU A 26 11.42 0.45 6.96
C GLU A 26 11.35 1.63 7.94
N TYR A 27 10.87 2.75 7.45
CA TYR A 27 10.50 3.88 8.29
C TYR A 27 9.05 4.27 7.98
N THR A 28 8.20 4.15 8.98
CA THR A 28 6.77 4.45 8.88
C THR A 28 6.37 5.49 9.93
N THR A 29 5.58 6.50 9.53
CA THR A 29 5.08 7.53 10.44
C THR A 29 3.63 7.89 10.16
N GLY A 30 2.81 7.95 11.21
CA GLY A 30 1.44 8.47 11.22
C GLY A 30 1.33 9.85 11.91
N TYR A 31 2.43 10.62 12.00
CA TYR A 31 2.43 11.89 12.67
C TYR A 31 1.81 13.00 11.80
N LYS A 32 1.20 14.01 12.44
CA LYS A 32 0.40 15.11 11.83
C LYS A 32 1.16 16.04 10.85
N LYS A 33 2.37 15.71 10.43
CA LYS A 33 3.11 16.45 9.40
C LYS A 33 2.66 16.01 8.00
N THR A 34 2.79 16.94 7.04
CA THR A 34 2.52 16.61 5.64
C THR A 34 3.56 15.66 5.05
N HIS A 35 3.18 14.80 4.13
CA HIS A 35 4.09 13.85 3.47
C HIS A 35 5.28 14.54 2.79
N SER A 36 5.11 15.79 2.32
CA SER A 36 6.21 16.59 1.76
C SER A 36 7.30 16.96 2.78
N GLN A 37 6.96 16.96 4.07
CA GLN A 37 7.90 17.24 5.15
C GLN A 37 8.50 15.97 5.75
N THR A 38 8.01 14.79 5.38
CA THR A 38 8.38 13.52 6.02
C THR A 38 9.08 12.55 5.10
N LEU A 39 8.63 12.34 3.87
CA LEU A 39 9.14 11.25 3.01
C LEU A 39 10.64 11.31 2.75
N LEU A 40 11.19 12.46 2.32
CA LEU A 40 12.63 12.58 2.08
C LEU A 40 13.46 12.51 3.38
N PRO A 41 13.08 13.18 4.49
CA PRO A 41 13.73 12.97 5.78
C PRO A 41 13.70 11.53 6.27
N MET A 42 12.59 10.80 6.10
CA MET A 42 12.51 9.39 6.48
C MET A 42 13.45 8.52 5.66
N LEU A 43 13.54 8.77 4.35
CA LEU A 43 14.49 8.06 3.49
C LEU A 43 15.95 8.36 3.90
N ASP A 44 16.27 9.63 4.18
CA ASP A 44 17.60 10.03 4.64
C ASP A 44 17.99 9.36 5.96
N GLU A 45 17.07 9.34 6.93
CA GLU A 45 17.31 8.67 8.22
C GLU A 45 17.41 7.14 8.05
N LEU A 46 16.54 6.52 7.26
CA LEU A 46 16.62 5.09 6.96
C LEU A 46 17.96 4.76 6.31
N SER A 47 18.36 5.54 5.31
CA SER A 47 19.64 5.33 4.59
C SER A 47 20.85 5.40 5.52
N LYS A 48 20.85 6.33 6.46
CA LYS A 48 21.93 6.45 7.47
C LYS A 48 21.93 5.26 8.42
N MET A 49 20.75 4.81 8.89
CA MET A 49 20.65 3.71 9.85
C MET A 49 21.13 2.37 9.28
N ILE A 50 20.89 2.12 8.00
CA ILE A 50 21.27 0.86 7.34
C ILE A 50 22.53 1.00 6.48
N GLU A 51 23.25 2.14 6.59
CA GLU A 51 24.43 2.45 5.79
C GLU A 51 24.20 2.23 4.28
N LEU A 52 23.00 2.64 3.81
CA LEU A 52 22.55 2.40 2.45
C LEU A 52 23.35 3.20 1.45
N ASP A 53 24.08 2.53 0.56
CA ASP A 53 24.47 3.10 -0.71
C ASP A 53 23.26 3.04 -1.66
N LEU A 54 22.87 4.17 -2.24
CA LEU A 54 21.77 4.23 -3.21
C LEU A 54 22.15 3.68 -4.59
N ASN A 55 23.43 3.52 -4.89
CA ASN A 55 23.89 3.01 -6.18
C ASN A 55 23.44 1.56 -6.48
N PRO A 56 23.33 0.63 -5.52
CA PRO A 56 22.86 -0.72 -5.81
C PRO A 56 21.32 -0.88 -5.80
N ILE A 57 20.54 0.20 -5.81
CA ILE A 57 19.09 0.11 -5.97
C ILE A 57 18.77 -0.21 -7.43
N ASP A 58 17.97 -1.24 -7.65
CA ASP A 58 17.58 -1.72 -8.99
C ASP A 58 16.29 -1.06 -9.50
N ALA A 59 15.38 -0.72 -8.60
CA ALA A 59 14.08 -0.11 -8.96
C ALA A 59 13.47 0.66 -7.78
N ILE A 60 12.51 1.54 -8.10
CA ILE A 60 11.67 2.24 -7.13
C ILE A 60 10.23 1.77 -7.29
N ALA A 61 9.64 1.23 -6.24
CA ALA A 61 8.21 0.92 -6.17
C ALA A 61 7.47 2.08 -5.49
N VAL A 62 6.38 2.57 -6.09
CA VAL A 62 5.60 3.67 -5.52
C VAL A 62 4.11 3.37 -5.55
N ALA A 63 3.41 3.65 -4.45
CA ALA A 63 1.96 3.55 -4.40
C ALA A 63 1.32 4.48 -5.43
N ALA A 64 0.51 3.90 -6.33
CA ALA A 64 -0.10 4.59 -7.46
C ALA A 64 -1.55 5.03 -7.21
N GLY A 65 -2.09 4.68 -6.05
CA GLY A 65 -3.48 4.92 -5.68
C GLY A 65 -4.35 3.67 -5.79
N PRO A 66 -5.60 3.80 -5.35
CA PRO A 66 -6.26 5.01 -4.81
C PRO A 66 -5.71 5.46 -3.47
N GLY A 67 -6.05 6.69 -3.05
CA GLY A 67 -5.65 7.22 -1.75
C GLY A 67 -5.60 8.75 -1.69
N SER A 68 -4.86 9.28 -0.73
CA SER A 68 -4.66 10.71 -0.54
C SER A 68 -4.10 11.38 -1.80
N PHE A 69 -4.87 12.24 -2.43
CA PHE A 69 -4.47 12.95 -3.66
C PHE A 69 -3.14 13.72 -3.52
N THR A 70 -2.98 14.40 -2.40
CA THR A 70 -1.74 15.14 -2.12
C THR A 70 -0.58 14.19 -1.82
N GLY A 71 -0.82 13.16 -1.00
CA GLY A 71 0.19 12.20 -0.62
C GLY A 71 0.73 11.41 -1.81
N LEU A 72 -0.13 10.91 -2.67
CA LEU A 72 0.24 10.20 -3.91
C LEU A 72 1.09 11.08 -4.85
N ARG A 73 0.76 12.37 -4.98
CA ARG A 73 1.55 13.30 -5.81
C ARG A 73 2.94 13.54 -5.23
N ILE A 74 3.04 13.69 -3.91
CA ILE A 74 4.33 13.88 -3.23
C ILE A 74 5.19 12.61 -3.38
N ALA A 75 4.63 11.44 -3.12
CA ALA A 75 5.32 10.16 -3.27
C ALA A 75 5.80 9.94 -4.72
N SER A 76 4.91 10.15 -5.70
CA SER A 76 5.24 10.07 -7.13
C SER A 76 6.32 11.06 -7.55
N ALA A 77 6.27 12.31 -7.08
CA ALA A 77 7.28 13.32 -7.40
C ALA A 77 8.63 12.95 -6.80
N THR A 78 8.64 12.45 -5.56
CA THR A 78 9.85 11.96 -4.88
C THR A 78 10.45 10.78 -5.63
N ALA A 79 9.64 9.77 -5.96
CA ALA A 79 10.08 8.60 -6.73
C ALA A 79 10.67 9.00 -8.10
N LYS A 80 9.99 9.90 -8.82
CA LYS A 80 10.48 10.40 -10.11
C LYS A 80 11.76 11.19 -10.01
N GLY A 81 11.90 12.04 -8.98
CA GLY A 81 13.14 12.79 -8.73
C GLY A 81 14.33 11.88 -8.49
N ILE A 82 14.18 10.87 -7.63
CA ILE A 82 15.22 9.89 -7.33
C ILE A 82 15.49 9.02 -8.56
N GLY A 83 14.47 8.49 -9.21
CA GLY A 83 14.59 7.64 -10.39
C GLY A 83 15.31 8.33 -11.54
N LEU A 84 14.98 9.60 -11.80
CA LEU A 84 15.66 10.41 -12.82
C LEU A 84 17.13 10.65 -12.46
N SER A 85 17.41 10.95 -11.19
CA SER A 85 18.78 11.25 -10.71
C SER A 85 19.69 10.03 -10.80
N LEU A 86 19.16 8.83 -10.54
CA LEU A 86 19.93 7.58 -10.49
C LEU A 86 19.76 6.70 -11.74
N GLY A 87 18.93 7.10 -12.69
CA GLY A 87 18.64 6.31 -13.88
C GLY A 87 17.84 5.03 -13.59
N LEU A 88 17.01 5.03 -12.52
CA LEU A 88 16.29 3.85 -12.05
C LEU A 88 14.88 3.75 -12.64
N PRO A 89 14.41 2.54 -12.97
CA PRO A 89 13.02 2.31 -13.34
C PRO A 89 12.09 2.54 -12.14
N ILE A 90 10.86 2.98 -12.44
CA ILE A 90 9.81 3.18 -11.44
C ILE A 90 8.66 2.22 -11.73
N VAL A 91 8.24 1.48 -10.71
CA VAL A 91 7.13 0.53 -10.75
C VAL A 91 5.95 1.13 -9.98
N SER A 92 4.79 1.18 -10.65
CA SER A 92 3.53 1.59 -10.02
C SER A 92 2.90 0.40 -9.29
N VAL A 93 2.58 0.57 -8.02
CA VAL A 93 1.92 -0.45 -7.22
C VAL A 93 0.51 0.01 -6.86
N PRO A 94 -0.55 -0.73 -7.26
CA PRO A 94 -1.92 -0.39 -6.83
C PRO A 94 -2.02 -0.43 -5.31
N THR A 95 -2.57 0.62 -4.70
CA THR A 95 -2.57 0.75 -3.23
C THR A 95 -3.37 -0.34 -2.55
N VAL A 96 -4.55 -0.68 -3.09
CA VAL A 96 -5.42 -1.68 -2.47
C VAL A 96 -4.81 -3.08 -2.56
N ASP A 97 -4.13 -3.39 -3.68
CA ASP A 97 -3.39 -4.64 -3.85
C ASP A 97 -2.25 -4.76 -2.83
N ALA A 98 -1.49 -3.67 -2.63
CA ALA A 98 -0.40 -3.63 -1.65
C ALA A 98 -0.93 -3.84 -0.21
N ILE A 99 -2.06 -3.22 0.13
CA ILE A 99 -2.71 -3.44 1.44
C ILE A 99 -3.10 -4.91 1.59
N ALA A 100 -3.72 -5.52 0.56
CA ALA A 100 -4.10 -6.93 0.60
C ALA A 100 -2.89 -7.86 0.77
N PHE A 101 -1.77 -7.52 0.14
CA PHE A 101 -0.55 -8.33 0.19
C PHE A 101 0.05 -8.45 1.60
N ASN A 102 -0.23 -7.50 2.50
CA ASN A 102 0.17 -7.60 3.92
C ASN A 102 -0.46 -8.81 4.64
N MET A 103 -1.51 -9.40 4.07
CA MET A 103 -2.17 -10.58 4.62
C MET A 103 -1.64 -11.88 3.99
N TRP A 104 -0.40 -11.89 3.50
CA TRP A 104 0.22 -13.08 2.91
C TRP A 104 0.11 -14.30 3.82
N GLY A 105 -0.36 -15.40 3.26
CA GLY A 105 -0.61 -16.64 4.01
C GLY A 105 -1.97 -16.69 4.72
N ASN A 106 -2.82 -15.66 4.59
CA ASN A 106 -4.20 -15.72 5.09
C ASN A 106 -5.04 -16.69 4.25
N SER A 107 -5.92 -17.44 4.89
CA SER A 107 -6.93 -18.27 4.24
C SER A 107 -8.25 -17.51 4.09
N GLY A 108 -8.94 -17.69 2.97
CA GLY A 108 -10.19 -17.00 2.66
C GLY A 108 -9.98 -15.67 1.93
N ILE A 109 -11.05 -14.90 1.84
CA ILE A 109 -11.05 -13.64 1.10
C ILE A 109 -10.42 -12.52 1.95
N ILE A 110 -9.60 -11.71 1.31
CA ILE A 110 -9.00 -10.50 1.87
C ILE A 110 -9.70 -9.32 1.23
N CYS A 111 -10.28 -8.44 2.04
CA CYS A 111 -11.00 -7.26 1.59
C CYS A 111 -10.41 -6.00 2.23
N PRO A 112 -9.40 -5.37 1.61
CA PRO A 112 -8.96 -4.07 2.04
C PRO A 112 -10.06 -3.04 1.85
N ILE A 113 -10.26 -2.16 2.82
CA ILE A 113 -11.18 -1.03 2.71
C ILE A 113 -10.49 0.26 3.14
N MET A 114 -10.42 1.22 2.22
CA MET A 114 -9.96 2.58 2.50
C MET A 114 -11.17 3.53 2.41
N ASP A 115 -11.29 4.46 3.37
CA ASP A 115 -12.39 5.43 3.37
C ASP A 115 -12.29 6.39 2.18
N ALA A 116 -13.18 6.22 1.19
CA ALA A 116 -13.29 7.11 0.04
C ALA A 116 -14.27 8.28 0.26
N ARG A 117 -14.78 8.43 1.48
CA ARG A 117 -15.79 9.39 1.90
C ARG A 117 -17.20 9.08 1.37
N ARG A 118 -18.22 9.70 1.98
CA ARG A 118 -19.63 9.63 1.57
C ARG A 118 -20.20 8.22 1.49
N GLY A 119 -19.78 7.32 2.40
CA GLY A 119 -20.23 5.92 2.41
C GLY A 119 -19.55 5.03 1.37
N GLN A 120 -18.61 5.57 0.59
CA GLN A 120 -17.83 4.81 -0.37
C GLN A 120 -16.51 4.33 0.20
N VAL A 121 -16.01 3.24 -0.36
CA VAL A 121 -14.71 2.65 -0.07
C VAL A 121 -13.91 2.44 -1.35
N TYR A 122 -12.60 2.63 -1.26
CA TYR A 122 -11.69 2.00 -2.20
C TYR A 122 -11.41 0.60 -1.68
N THR A 123 -11.68 -0.40 -2.51
CA THR A 123 -11.63 -1.80 -2.12
C THR A 123 -11.35 -2.71 -3.31
N GLY A 124 -11.15 -3.97 -3.05
CA GLY A 124 -11.06 -5.09 -3.98
C GLY A 124 -11.19 -6.38 -3.18
N LEU A 125 -11.27 -7.51 -3.84
CA LEU A 125 -11.26 -8.82 -3.20
C LEU A 125 -10.04 -9.61 -3.67
N TYR A 126 -9.34 -10.20 -2.73
CA TYR A 126 -8.07 -10.88 -2.97
C TYR A 126 -8.03 -12.19 -2.19
N SER A 127 -7.18 -13.08 -2.63
CA SER A 127 -6.88 -14.33 -1.93
C SER A 127 -5.44 -14.77 -2.19
N PHE A 128 -4.99 -15.78 -1.48
CA PHE A 128 -3.75 -16.48 -1.78
C PHE A 128 -4.08 -17.94 -2.13
N ALA A 129 -3.48 -18.44 -3.21
CA ALA A 129 -3.56 -19.85 -3.56
C ALA A 129 -2.71 -20.69 -2.59
N GLU A 130 -2.91 -22.00 -2.64
CA GLU A 130 -2.12 -22.95 -1.83
C GLU A 130 -0.60 -22.87 -2.07
N ASP A 131 -0.18 -22.48 -3.27
CA ASP A 131 1.22 -22.27 -3.64
C ASP A 131 1.75 -20.89 -3.20
N GLY A 132 0.93 -20.09 -2.48
CA GLY A 132 1.24 -18.74 -2.02
C GLY A 132 1.09 -17.65 -3.09
N SER A 133 0.64 -17.98 -4.30
CA SER A 133 0.43 -16.97 -5.34
C SER A 133 -0.74 -16.04 -5.00
N PHE A 134 -0.52 -14.73 -5.19
CA PHE A 134 -1.51 -13.69 -4.98
C PHE A 134 -2.56 -13.68 -6.10
N LYS A 135 -3.82 -13.69 -5.74
CA LYS A 135 -4.96 -13.67 -6.65
C LYS A 135 -5.81 -12.43 -6.45
N VAL A 136 -6.17 -11.80 -7.56
CA VAL A 136 -7.13 -10.70 -7.61
C VAL A 136 -8.48 -11.28 -7.99
N GLU A 137 -9.36 -11.48 -7.00
CA GLU A 137 -10.72 -12.01 -7.18
C GLU A 137 -11.69 -10.93 -7.72
N ARG A 138 -11.52 -9.69 -7.25
CA ARG A 138 -12.15 -8.49 -7.78
C ARG A 138 -11.12 -7.36 -7.78
N PRO A 139 -10.82 -6.74 -8.96
CA PRO A 139 -9.87 -5.64 -9.03
C PRO A 139 -10.27 -4.45 -8.17
N GLN A 140 -9.28 -3.65 -7.77
CA GLN A 140 -9.56 -2.45 -6.99
C GLN A 140 -10.56 -1.52 -7.68
N CYS A 141 -11.50 -1.00 -6.91
CA CYS A 141 -12.57 -0.13 -7.36
C CYS A 141 -12.99 0.85 -6.26
N ALA A 142 -13.81 1.84 -6.64
CA ALA A 142 -14.52 2.71 -5.70
C ALA A 142 -16.01 2.35 -5.75
N VAL A 143 -16.57 1.91 -4.64
CA VAL A 143 -17.97 1.47 -4.55
C VAL A 143 -18.59 1.87 -3.22
N ASP A 144 -19.92 1.82 -3.14
CA ASP A 144 -20.61 1.88 -1.86
C ASP A 144 -20.25 0.67 -0.99
N PHE A 145 -20.06 0.89 0.31
CA PHE A 145 -19.71 -0.22 1.21
C PHE A 145 -20.71 -1.36 1.18
N HIS A 146 -22.00 -1.06 1.06
CA HIS A 146 -23.05 -2.08 1.02
C HIS A 146 -22.99 -2.95 -0.24
N GLU A 147 -22.48 -2.41 -1.36
CA GLU A 147 -22.30 -3.20 -2.59
C GLU A 147 -21.22 -4.28 -2.40
N ILE A 148 -20.07 -3.94 -1.85
CA ILE A 148 -19.02 -4.93 -1.60
C ILE A 148 -19.42 -5.92 -0.50
N ALA A 149 -20.17 -5.47 0.52
CA ALA A 149 -20.70 -6.33 1.56
C ALA A 149 -21.71 -7.38 0.99
N ALA A 150 -22.52 -6.99 0.02
CA ALA A 150 -23.43 -7.91 -0.66
C ALA A 150 -22.67 -8.97 -1.47
N ASP A 151 -21.66 -8.59 -2.26
CA ASP A 151 -20.77 -9.50 -3.01
C ASP A 151 -20.12 -10.53 -2.07
N ILE A 152 -19.59 -10.07 -0.94
CA ILE A 152 -18.98 -10.93 0.07
C ILE A 152 -19.99 -11.93 0.65
N ASN A 153 -21.18 -11.46 1.01
CA ASN A 153 -22.21 -12.32 1.59
C ASN A 153 -22.70 -13.39 0.59
N GLU A 154 -22.77 -13.05 -0.71
CA GLU A 154 -23.11 -14.04 -1.75
C GLU A 154 -22.07 -15.16 -1.86
N ARG A 155 -20.79 -14.86 -1.64
CA ARG A 155 -19.72 -15.85 -1.69
C ARG A 155 -19.77 -16.84 -0.54
N GLY A 156 -20.26 -16.43 0.62
CA GLY A 156 -20.37 -17.29 1.80
C GLY A 156 -19.03 -17.77 2.37
N GLU A 157 -17.96 -17.09 2.03
CA GLU A 157 -16.60 -17.40 2.48
C GLU A 157 -16.19 -16.52 3.68
N SER A 158 -15.20 -16.97 4.44
CA SER A 158 -14.61 -16.15 5.49
C SER A 158 -13.86 -14.98 4.89
N VAL A 159 -14.04 -13.77 5.45
CA VAL A 159 -13.45 -12.53 4.96
C VAL A 159 -12.65 -11.85 6.04
N THR A 160 -11.45 -11.40 5.69
CA THR A 160 -10.61 -10.54 6.53
C THR A 160 -10.64 -9.13 5.99
N PHE A 161 -11.17 -8.19 6.78
CA PHE A 161 -11.14 -6.76 6.47
C PHE A 161 -9.90 -6.11 7.07
N LEU A 162 -9.28 -5.20 6.32
CA LEU A 162 -8.14 -4.38 6.77
C LEU A 162 -8.15 -3.01 6.11
N GLY A 163 -7.36 -2.08 6.65
CA GLY A 163 -7.28 -0.70 6.14
C GLY A 163 -7.97 0.31 7.04
N ASP A 164 -7.83 1.59 6.71
CA ASP A 164 -8.33 2.73 7.49
C ASP A 164 -9.85 2.91 7.41
N GLY A 165 -10.53 2.24 6.48
CA GLY A 165 -11.98 2.16 6.42
C GLY A 165 -12.58 1.25 7.49
N VAL A 166 -11.84 0.27 8.05
CA VAL A 166 -12.39 -0.66 9.03
C VAL A 166 -13.02 0.03 10.25
N PRO A 167 -12.39 1.00 10.90
CA PRO A 167 -13.03 1.72 12.00
C PRO A 167 -14.27 2.51 11.60
N VAL A 168 -14.34 2.98 10.34
CA VAL A 168 -15.46 3.78 9.82
C VAL A 168 -16.69 2.92 9.59
N PHE A 169 -16.50 1.69 9.10
CA PHE A 169 -17.57 0.76 8.75
C PHE A 169 -17.76 -0.39 9.75
N LYS A 170 -17.17 -0.28 10.94
CA LYS A 170 -17.17 -1.33 11.96
C LYS A 170 -18.58 -1.88 12.28
N ASP A 171 -19.57 -1.00 12.39
CA ASP A 171 -20.92 -1.38 12.74
C ASP A 171 -21.68 -2.07 11.58
N HIS A 172 -21.12 -2.07 10.39
CA HIS A 172 -21.66 -2.72 9.19
C HIS A 172 -20.92 -4.03 8.84
N ILE A 173 -19.77 -4.30 9.48
CA ILE A 173 -18.95 -5.50 9.26
C ILE A 173 -19.38 -6.65 10.21
N ALA A 174 -20.14 -6.36 11.25
CA ALA A 174 -20.54 -7.31 12.30
C ALA A 174 -21.65 -8.26 11.85
#